data_405dcd3a1c0cdf1325f6a90a85947c19
#
_entry.id   405dcd3a1c0cdf1325f6a90a85947c19
#
_cell.length_a   1.000
_cell.length_b   1.000
_cell.length_c   1.000
_cell.angle_alpha   90.00
_cell.angle_beta   90.00
_cell.angle_gamma   90.00
#
_symmetry.space_group_name_H-M   'P 1'
#
loop_
_entity.id
_entity.type
_entity.pdbx_description
1 polymer ?
#
loop_
_entity_poly.entity_id
_entity_poly.type
_entity_poly.pdbx_seq_one_letter_code
_entity_poly.pdbx_strand_id
1 'polypeptide(L)'
;MYKRQVLKEPSVVAFDRDTNKIKAIGEEARLMLGRTPGHIVAVRPLRQGVISDYTVTEKMIKYFIQKALGKKTFRKPRISVCVPSGVTEVEKKAVEDATYQAGAREVSIIEEPIAAAIGAGIDIARPCGNMIVDIGGGTADIAVISLGGSVVSTSVKIAGDDFDEAIVRYMLSLIHI
;
A
#
# COMPACT_ATOMS: atom_id res chain seq x y z
N MET A 1 6.64 -2.38 22.88
CA MET A 1 7.30 -1.30 22.09
C MET A 1 6.24 -0.56 21.30
N TYR A 2 5.96 0.70 21.61
CA TYR A 2 4.92 1.45 20.90
C TYR A 2 5.40 1.76 19.48
N LYS A 3 4.64 1.29 18.48
CA LYS A 3 4.87 1.62 17.07
C LYS A 3 4.70 3.12 16.91
N ARG A 4 5.75 3.84 16.56
CA ARG A 4 5.67 5.26 16.27
C ARG A 4 5.19 5.44 14.83
N GLN A 5 3.87 5.39 14.61
CA GLN A 5 3.28 5.75 13.33
C GLN A 5 3.40 7.27 13.16
N VAL A 6 4.08 7.69 12.10
CA VAL A 6 4.34 9.10 11.79
C VAL A 6 3.27 9.64 10.82
N LEU A 7 2.80 8.80 9.92
CA LEU A 7 1.85 9.15 8.88
C LEU A 7 0.87 7.99 8.63
N LYS A 8 -0.41 8.31 8.44
CA LYS A 8 -1.43 7.37 7.97
C LYS A 8 -2.24 8.09 6.89
N GLU A 9 -2.09 7.63 5.64
CA GLU A 9 -2.73 8.23 4.48
C GLU A 9 -3.20 7.12 3.53
N PRO A 10 -4.35 7.27 2.89
CA PRO A 10 -4.79 6.35 1.86
C PRO A 10 -3.97 6.52 0.58
N SER A 11 -3.77 5.42 -0.14
CA SER A 11 -3.07 5.40 -1.44
C SER A 11 -4.00 5.87 -2.56
N VAL A 12 -4.35 7.16 -2.54
CA VAL A 12 -5.22 7.82 -3.53
C VAL A 12 -4.53 9.07 -4.04
N VAL A 13 -4.62 9.31 -5.35
CA VAL A 13 -4.09 10.50 -6.01
C VAL A 13 -5.17 11.10 -6.91
N ALA A 14 -5.41 12.38 -6.77
CA ALA A 14 -6.25 13.15 -7.68
C ALA A 14 -5.38 14.03 -8.59
N PHE A 15 -5.59 13.93 -9.89
CA PHE A 15 -4.87 14.72 -10.89
C PHE A 15 -5.81 15.26 -11.96
N ASP A 16 -5.38 16.32 -12.56
CA ASP A 16 -6.03 16.95 -13.71
C ASP A 16 -5.63 16.18 -14.97
N ARG A 17 -6.64 15.65 -15.70
CA ARG A 17 -6.43 14.80 -16.87
C ARG A 17 -5.75 15.51 -18.02
N ASP A 18 -6.03 16.81 -18.20
CA ASP A 18 -5.53 17.57 -19.34
C ASP A 18 -4.09 18.04 -19.14
N THR A 19 -3.74 18.35 -17.89
CA THR A 19 -2.42 18.89 -17.55
C THR A 19 -1.50 17.89 -16.86
N ASN A 20 -2.00 16.70 -16.48
CA ASN A 20 -1.31 15.68 -15.66
C ASN A 20 -0.74 16.23 -14.34
N LYS A 21 -1.29 17.35 -13.85
CA LYS A 21 -0.87 17.95 -12.59
C LYS A 21 -1.62 17.31 -11.43
N ILE A 22 -0.87 16.90 -10.42
CA ILE A 22 -1.44 16.41 -9.16
C ILE A 22 -2.15 17.56 -8.44
N LYS A 23 -3.39 17.33 -8.04
CA LYS A 23 -4.23 18.25 -7.27
C LYS A 23 -4.22 17.90 -5.80
N ALA A 24 -4.32 16.60 -5.47
CA ALA A 24 -4.34 16.13 -4.09
C ALA A 24 -3.75 14.72 -3.98
N ILE A 25 -3.24 14.36 -2.82
CA ILE A 25 -2.74 13.02 -2.48
C ILE A 25 -3.22 12.67 -1.07
N GLY A 26 -3.52 11.39 -0.87
CA GLY A 26 -3.92 10.87 0.44
C GLY A 26 -5.38 11.17 0.77
N GLU A 27 -5.65 11.61 1.98
CA GLU A 27 -7.00 11.82 2.48
C GLU A 27 -7.79 12.85 1.66
N GLU A 28 -7.15 13.94 1.24
CA GLU A 28 -7.80 14.95 0.39
C GLU A 28 -8.24 14.34 -0.95
N ALA A 29 -7.40 13.52 -1.56
CA ALA A 29 -7.74 12.84 -2.80
C ALA A 29 -8.85 11.79 -2.60
N ARG A 30 -8.88 11.11 -1.45
CA ARG A 30 -9.93 10.15 -1.10
C ARG A 30 -11.31 10.80 -1.06
N LEU A 31 -11.42 12.00 -0.50
CA LEU A 31 -12.66 12.75 -0.46
C LEU A 31 -13.17 13.16 -1.86
N MET A 32 -12.28 13.16 -2.85
CA MET A 32 -12.59 13.47 -4.25
C MET A 32 -13.09 12.26 -5.05
N LEU A 33 -12.93 11.04 -4.56
CA LEU A 33 -13.38 9.84 -5.25
C LEU A 33 -14.89 9.90 -5.55
N GLY A 34 -15.25 9.76 -6.82
CA GLY A 34 -16.65 9.78 -7.27
C GLY A 34 -17.35 11.15 -7.18
N ARG A 35 -16.62 12.23 -6.85
CA ARG A 35 -17.19 13.58 -6.64
C ARG A 35 -16.48 14.67 -7.43
N THR A 36 -15.62 14.30 -8.38
CA THR A 36 -14.82 15.27 -9.15
C THR A 36 -15.50 15.66 -10.46
N PRO A 37 -15.32 16.92 -10.94
CA PRO A 37 -15.66 17.31 -12.29
C PRO A 37 -14.89 16.46 -13.33
N GLY A 38 -15.43 16.34 -14.54
CA GLY A 38 -14.91 15.40 -15.55
C GLY A 38 -13.43 15.53 -15.95
N HIS A 39 -12.80 16.67 -15.69
CA HIS A 39 -11.38 16.90 -15.94
C HIS A 39 -10.46 16.51 -14.77
N ILE A 40 -11.00 16.27 -13.56
CA ILE A 40 -10.23 15.78 -12.41
C ILE A 40 -10.54 14.31 -12.19
N VAL A 41 -9.49 13.49 -12.13
CA VAL A 41 -9.60 12.05 -11.92
C VAL A 41 -8.90 11.70 -10.61
N ALA A 42 -9.64 11.05 -9.71
CA ALA A 42 -9.08 10.46 -8.51
C ALA A 42 -8.91 8.95 -8.71
N VAL A 43 -7.70 8.46 -8.53
CA VAL A 43 -7.33 7.05 -8.76
C VAL A 43 -6.60 6.46 -7.58
N ARG A 44 -6.65 5.15 -7.47
CA ARG A 44 -5.76 4.36 -6.62
C ARG A 44 -4.63 3.83 -7.50
N PRO A 45 -3.40 4.38 -7.40
CA PRO A 45 -2.27 3.96 -8.25
C PRO A 45 -1.74 2.57 -7.92
N LEU A 46 -2.11 2.05 -6.74
CA LEU A 46 -1.87 0.67 -6.31
C LEU A 46 -3.21 -0.05 -6.27
N ARG A 47 -3.33 -1.16 -6.99
CA ARG A 47 -4.49 -2.04 -6.95
C ARG A 47 -4.05 -3.47 -6.72
N GLN A 48 -4.68 -4.15 -5.77
CA GLN A 48 -4.38 -5.57 -5.46
C GLN A 48 -2.87 -5.83 -5.26
N GLY A 49 -2.20 -4.90 -4.58
CA GLY A 49 -0.76 -4.99 -4.31
C GLY A 49 0.16 -4.67 -5.49
N VAL A 50 -0.38 -4.30 -6.66
CA VAL A 50 0.38 -4.06 -7.90
C VAL A 50 0.32 -2.58 -8.29
N ILE A 51 1.42 -2.07 -8.85
CA ILE A 51 1.48 -0.71 -9.41
C ILE A 51 0.68 -0.68 -10.72
N SER A 52 -0.41 0.10 -10.72
CA SER A 52 -1.24 0.34 -11.92
C SER A 52 -0.71 1.50 -12.76
N ASP A 53 -0.10 2.50 -12.13
CA ASP A 53 0.51 3.67 -12.76
C ASP A 53 1.82 4.01 -12.04
N TYR A 54 2.93 3.78 -12.74
CA TYR A 54 4.27 3.98 -12.18
C TYR A 54 4.56 5.43 -11.82
N THR A 55 4.24 6.36 -12.73
CA THR A 55 4.54 7.79 -12.55
C THR A 55 3.73 8.39 -11.39
N VAL A 56 2.47 8.02 -11.29
CA VAL A 56 1.60 8.48 -10.20
C VAL A 56 2.04 7.87 -8.87
N THR A 57 2.43 6.59 -8.86
CA THR A 57 2.94 5.90 -7.67
C THR A 57 4.24 6.53 -7.16
N GLU A 58 5.22 6.80 -8.04
CA GLU A 58 6.47 7.48 -7.67
C GLU A 58 6.20 8.83 -7.00
N LYS A 59 5.34 9.65 -7.60
CA LYS A 59 4.97 10.96 -7.05
C LYS A 59 4.26 10.85 -5.71
N MET A 60 3.40 9.84 -5.53
CA MET A 60 2.72 9.57 -4.27
C MET A 60 3.71 9.16 -3.18
N ILE A 61 4.62 8.23 -3.46
CA ILE A 61 5.67 7.81 -2.52
C ILE A 61 6.54 9.01 -2.13
N LYS A 62 6.96 9.82 -3.10
CA LYS A 62 7.74 11.03 -2.85
C LYS A 62 7.02 12.01 -1.92
N TYR A 63 5.73 12.23 -2.14
CA TYR A 63 4.91 13.07 -1.27
C TYR A 63 4.88 12.51 0.16
N PHE A 64 4.68 11.21 0.35
CA PHE A 64 4.64 10.60 1.67
C PHE A 64 6.00 10.67 2.38
N ILE A 65 7.11 10.44 1.66
CA ILE A 65 8.46 10.59 2.20
C ILE A 65 8.66 12.04 2.69
N GLN A 66 8.32 13.03 1.87
CA GLN A 66 8.47 14.44 2.22
C GLN A 66 7.58 14.84 3.41
N LYS A 67 6.36 14.32 3.47
CA LYS A 67 5.44 14.59 4.57
C LYS A 67 5.90 13.96 5.88
N ALA A 68 6.46 12.75 5.82
CA ALA A 68 6.99 12.04 6.99
C ALA A 68 8.29 12.64 7.54
N LEU A 69 9.18 13.08 6.67
CA LEU A 69 10.51 13.60 7.06
C LEU A 69 10.52 15.11 7.32
N GLY A 70 9.52 15.85 6.80
CA GLY A 70 9.49 17.30 6.81
C GLY A 70 10.40 17.94 5.75
N LYS A 71 10.21 19.25 5.52
CA LYS A 71 10.83 20.00 4.39
C LYS A 71 12.35 20.21 4.49
N LYS A 72 13.01 19.84 5.61
CA LYS A 72 14.42 20.18 5.88
C LYS A 72 15.37 18.99 5.88
N THR A 73 14.99 17.84 5.36
CA THR A 73 15.88 16.67 5.39
C THR A 73 16.85 16.67 4.21
N PHE A 74 18.10 17.03 4.45
CA PHE A 74 19.20 16.98 3.45
C PHE A 74 19.68 15.54 3.16
N ARG A 75 19.34 14.57 4.01
CA ARG A 75 19.79 13.18 3.85
C ARG A 75 18.69 12.33 3.28
N LYS A 76 19.01 11.61 2.22
CA LYS A 76 18.11 10.60 1.65
C LYS A 76 17.87 9.48 2.66
N PRO A 77 16.61 9.06 2.92
CA PRO A 77 16.30 8.00 3.87
C PRO A 77 16.64 6.61 3.34
N ARG A 78 16.82 5.66 4.26
CA ARG A 78 16.67 4.23 4.00
C ARG A 78 15.19 3.89 4.16
N ILE A 79 14.64 3.14 3.24
CA ILE A 79 13.21 2.82 3.22
C ILE A 79 13.04 1.32 3.09
N SER A 80 12.26 0.73 4.00
CA SER A 80 11.73 -0.62 3.84
C SER A 80 10.30 -0.53 3.34
N VAL A 81 9.99 -1.23 2.27
CA VAL A 81 8.66 -1.27 1.65
C VAL A 81 8.10 -2.67 1.80
N CYS A 82 6.87 -2.77 2.29
CA CYS A 82 6.16 -4.03 2.36
C CYS A 82 5.44 -4.30 1.04
N VAL A 83 5.46 -5.57 0.62
CA VAL A 83 4.76 -6.06 -0.57
C VAL A 83 4.00 -7.33 -0.22
N PRO A 84 2.86 -7.63 -0.88
CA PRO A 84 2.16 -8.89 -0.72
C PRO A 84 3.06 -10.10 -1.04
N SER A 85 2.79 -11.25 -0.42
CA SER A 85 3.59 -12.47 -0.63
C SER A 85 3.50 -13.02 -2.06
N GLY A 86 2.40 -12.72 -2.78
CA GLY A 86 2.14 -13.24 -4.12
C GLY A 86 2.67 -12.39 -5.28
N VAL A 87 3.45 -11.34 -5.01
CA VAL A 87 3.98 -10.47 -6.07
C VAL A 87 5.14 -11.13 -6.81
N THR A 88 5.23 -10.89 -8.12
CA THR A 88 6.31 -11.35 -8.98
C THR A 88 7.60 -10.56 -8.75
N GLU A 89 8.74 -11.09 -9.14
CA GLU A 89 10.03 -10.38 -9.06
C GLU A 89 10.04 -9.08 -9.88
N VAL A 90 9.29 -9.03 -10.98
CA VAL A 90 9.14 -7.81 -11.79
C VAL A 90 8.37 -6.74 -11.02
N GLU A 91 7.30 -7.12 -10.33
CA GLU A 91 6.52 -6.21 -9.48
C GLU A 91 7.32 -5.72 -8.27
N LYS A 92 8.09 -6.61 -7.61
CA LYS A 92 9.03 -6.23 -6.55
C LYS A 92 10.02 -5.19 -7.05
N LYS A 93 10.61 -5.43 -8.21
CA LYS A 93 11.57 -4.51 -8.83
C LYS A 93 10.93 -3.17 -9.17
N ALA A 94 9.71 -3.15 -9.68
CA ALA A 94 8.99 -1.92 -9.96
C ALA A 94 8.75 -1.07 -8.69
N VAL A 95 8.42 -1.70 -7.56
CA VAL A 95 8.25 -1.03 -6.26
C VAL A 95 9.59 -0.48 -5.76
N GLU A 96 10.66 -1.26 -5.87
CA GLU A 96 12.01 -0.85 -5.50
C GLU A 96 12.43 0.39 -6.30
N ASP A 97 12.31 0.33 -7.62
CA ASP A 97 12.72 1.41 -8.53
C ASP A 97 11.88 2.69 -8.31
N ALA A 98 10.57 2.55 -8.14
CA ALA A 98 9.70 3.69 -7.82
C ALA A 98 10.09 4.36 -6.50
N THR A 99 10.49 3.57 -5.50
CA THR A 99 10.91 4.08 -4.19
C THR A 99 12.28 4.76 -4.26
N TYR A 100 13.22 4.23 -5.05
CA TYR A 100 14.50 4.87 -5.32
C TYR A 100 14.31 6.23 -6.03
N GLN A 101 13.47 6.27 -7.04
CA GLN A 101 13.19 7.50 -7.79
C GLN A 101 12.44 8.54 -6.95
N ALA A 102 11.61 8.08 -6.02
CA ALA A 102 10.96 8.95 -5.05
C ALA A 102 11.94 9.63 -4.07
N GLY A 103 13.20 9.18 -4.03
CA GLY A 103 14.27 9.83 -3.28
C GLY A 103 14.87 8.99 -2.14
N ALA A 104 14.63 7.69 -2.09
CA ALA A 104 15.33 6.81 -1.15
C ALA A 104 16.82 6.71 -1.47
N ARG A 105 17.63 6.53 -0.40
CA ARG A 105 19.07 6.20 -0.51
C ARG A 105 19.28 4.70 -0.72
N GLU A 106 18.44 3.91 -0.04
CA GLU A 106 18.51 2.46 0.00
C GLU A 106 17.09 1.95 0.18
N VAL A 107 16.72 0.90 -0.54
CA VAL A 107 15.40 0.29 -0.47
C VAL A 107 15.55 -1.18 -0.10
N SER A 108 14.74 -1.65 0.84
CA SER A 108 14.64 -3.05 1.23
C SER A 108 13.18 -3.49 1.05
N ILE A 109 12.96 -4.56 0.33
CA ILE A 109 11.63 -5.15 0.19
C ILE A 109 11.45 -6.21 1.28
N ILE A 110 10.28 -6.22 1.90
CA ILE A 110 9.87 -7.19 2.91
C ILE A 110 8.45 -7.67 2.62
N GLU A 111 8.18 -8.94 2.83
CA GLU A 111 6.82 -9.48 2.69
C GLU A 111 5.90 -8.95 3.81
N GLU A 112 4.68 -8.56 3.46
CA GLU A 112 3.70 -7.99 4.39
C GLU A 112 3.45 -8.88 5.63
N PRO A 113 3.26 -10.21 5.52
CA PRO A 113 3.06 -11.06 6.70
C PRO A 113 4.26 -11.09 7.65
N ILE A 114 5.49 -11.03 7.12
CA ILE A 114 6.71 -10.98 7.95
C ILE A 114 6.76 -9.66 8.73
N ALA A 115 6.48 -8.55 8.05
CA ALA A 115 6.43 -7.24 8.70
C ALA A 115 5.30 -7.17 9.74
N ALA A 116 4.15 -7.77 9.45
CA ALA A 116 3.01 -7.88 10.37
C ALA A 116 3.36 -8.69 11.62
N ALA A 117 4.03 -9.84 11.46
CA ALA A 117 4.49 -10.67 12.57
C ALA A 117 5.45 -9.92 13.50
N ILE A 118 6.47 -9.27 12.92
CA ILE A 118 7.42 -8.43 13.68
C ILE A 118 6.66 -7.32 14.40
N GLY A 119 5.72 -6.71 13.68
CA GLY A 119 4.91 -5.64 14.22
C GLY A 119 3.97 -6.07 15.35
N ALA A 120 3.49 -7.31 15.35
CA ALA A 120 2.70 -7.91 16.42
C ALA A 120 3.56 -8.31 17.63
N GLY A 121 4.89 -8.25 17.52
CA GLY A 121 5.82 -8.64 18.58
C GLY A 121 6.07 -10.15 18.64
N ILE A 122 5.76 -10.87 17.57
CA ILE A 122 6.03 -12.30 17.47
C ILE A 122 7.52 -12.51 17.27
N ASP A 123 8.11 -13.40 18.05
CA ASP A 123 9.50 -13.82 17.85
C ASP A 123 9.58 -14.82 16.69
N ILE A 124 9.78 -14.28 15.49
CA ILE A 124 9.81 -15.07 14.25
C ILE A 124 11.01 -16.01 14.17
N ALA A 125 12.06 -15.80 14.97
CA ALA A 125 13.27 -16.61 14.95
C ALA A 125 13.09 -17.99 15.62
N ARG A 126 12.04 -18.18 16.39
CA ARG A 126 11.77 -19.45 17.06
C ARG A 126 11.35 -20.54 16.09
N PRO A 127 11.71 -21.81 16.37
CA PRO A 127 11.30 -22.96 15.58
C PRO A 127 9.84 -23.36 15.90
N CYS A 128 8.91 -22.43 15.75
CA CYS A 128 7.48 -22.66 15.93
C CYS A 128 6.72 -21.95 14.80
N GLY A 129 5.70 -22.61 14.26
CA GLY A 129 4.85 -22.04 13.23
C GLY A 129 3.91 -21.00 13.82
N ASN A 130 4.03 -19.75 13.34
CA ASN A 130 3.11 -18.68 13.67
C ASN A 130 2.31 -18.30 12.42
N MET A 131 0.98 -18.44 12.48
CA MET A 131 0.12 -18.06 11.37
C MET A 131 -0.22 -16.58 11.45
N ILE A 132 -0.03 -15.87 10.36
CA ILE A 132 -0.42 -14.47 10.17
C ILE A 132 -1.48 -14.42 9.09
N VAL A 133 -2.53 -13.65 9.34
CA VAL A 133 -3.54 -13.29 8.36
C VAL A 133 -3.59 -11.76 8.33
N ASP A 134 -3.15 -11.19 7.23
CA ASP A 134 -3.14 -9.74 6.99
C ASP A 134 -4.18 -9.40 5.93
N ILE A 135 -5.23 -8.71 6.32
CA ILE A 135 -6.33 -8.33 5.43
C ILE A 135 -6.23 -6.84 5.16
N GLY A 136 -5.74 -6.50 3.98
CA GLY A 136 -5.64 -5.13 3.49
C GLY A 136 -6.90 -4.64 2.77
N GLY A 137 -6.75 -3.62 1.93
CA GLY A 137 -7.82 -3.14 1.06
C GLY A 137 -8.01 -4.01 -0.18
N GLY A 138 -6.91 -4.39 -0.85
CA GLY A 138 -6.93 -5.12 -2.12
C GLY A 138 -6.42 -6.55 -2.07
N THR A 139 -5.73 -6.96 -1.01
CA THR A 139 -5.18 -8.31 -0.82
C THR A 139 -5.40 -8.81 0.61
N ALA A 140 -5.60 -10.11 0.76
CA ALA A 140 -5.50 -10.81 2.02
C ALA A 140 -4.33 -11.79 1.94
N ASP A 141 -3.30 -11.54 2.74
CA ASP A 141 -2.07 -12.31 2.78
C ASP A 141 -2.06 -13.24 4.00
N ILE A 142 -1.84 -14.51 3.75
CA ILE A 142 -1.86 -15.56 4.78
C ILE A 142 -0.50 -16.25 4.73
N ALA A 143 0.20 -16.30 5.85
CA ALA A 143 1.49 -16.97 5.92
C ALA A 143 1.69 -17.70 7.25
N VAL A 144 2.43 -18.79 7.19
CA VAL A 144 3.01 -19.45 8.38
C VAL A 144 4.49 -19.12 8.40
N ILE A 145 4.93 -18.51 9.50
CA ILE A 145 6.29 -18.01 9.68
C ILE A 145 6.98 -18.85 10.76
N SER A 146 8.19 -19.29 10.49
CA SER A 146 9.07 -20.00 11.42
C SER A 146 10.54 -19.77 11.04
N LEU A 147 11.44 -19.76 12.03
CA LEU A 147 12.89 -19.60 11.81
C LEU A 147 13.26 -18.38 10.95
N GLY A 148 12.56 -17.27 11.13
CA GLY A 148 12.84 -16.01 10.46
C GLY A 148 12.32 -15.88 9.02
N GLY A 149 11.63 -16.90 8.49
CA GLY A 149 11.12 -16.91 7.12
C GLY A 149 9.69 -17.43 6.98
N SER A 150 9.12 -17.21 5.81
CA SER A 150 7.82 -17.77 5.43
C SER A 150 7.99 -19.22 5.03
N VAL A 151 7.31 -20.13 5.71
CA VAL A 151 7.31 -21.57 5.41
C VAL A 151 6.30 -21.87 4.31
N VAL A 152 5.14 -21.26 4.42
CA VAL A 152 4.09 -21.31 3.41
C VAL A 152 3.37 -19.96 3.41
N SER A 153 3.07 -19.45 2.23
CA SER A 153 2.31 -18.21 2.08
C SER A 153 1.36 -18.31 0.89
N THR A 154 0.27 -17.57 1.00
CA THR A 154 -0.67 -17.37 -0.10
C THR A 154 -1.23 -15.96 -0.03
N SER A 155 -1.49 -15.37 -1.19
CA SER A 155 -2.11 -14.06 -1.31
C SER A 155 -3.40 -14.19 -2.12
N VAL A 156 -4.50 -13.70 -1.56
CA VAL A 156 -5.82 -13.72 -2.18
C VAL A 156 -6.19 -12.28 -2.56
N LYS A 157 -6.60 -12.07 -3.81
CA LYS A 157 -7.02 -10.76 -4.33
C LYS A 157 -8.49 -10.45 -4.01
N ILE A 158 -8.90 -10.77 -2.80
CA ILE A 158 -10.23 -10.46 -2.23
C ILE A 158 -9.96 -9.93 -0.83
N ALA A 159 -10.35 -8.67 -0.57
CA ALA A 159 -10.10 -8.02 0.70
C ALA A 159 -11.12 -6.90 0.99
N GLY A 160 -10.76 -5.91 1.79
CA GLY A 160 -11.66 -4.87 2.30
C GLY A 160 -12.44 -4.13 1.22
N ASP A 161 -11.82 -3.80 0.08
CA ASP A 161 -12.51 -3.11 -1.03
C ASP A 161 -13.63 -3.98 -1.64
N ASP A 162 -13.43 -5.30 -1.73
CA ASP A 162 -14.45 -6.24 -2.22
C ASP A 162 -15.59 -6.39 -1.21
N PHE A 163 -15.29 -6.34 0.09
CA PHE A 163 -16.29 -6.37 1.15
C PHE A 163 -17.17 -5.12 1.10
N ASP A 164 -16.57 -3.94 0.96
CA ASP A 164 -17.28 -2.68 0.81
C ASP A 164 -18.19 -2.71 -0.44
N GLU A 165 -17.66 -3.21 -1.56
CA GLU A 165 -18.43 -3.32 -2.80
C GLU A 165 -19.60 -4.31 -2.69
N ALA A 166 -19.42 -5.40 -1.96
CA ALA A 166 -20.49 -6.36 -1.69
C ALA A 166 -21.61 -5.73 -0.85
N ILE A 167 -21.25 -4.92 0.16
CA ILE A 167 -22.24 -4.19 0.98
C ILE A 167 -23.00 -3.18 0.12
N VAL A 168 -22.31 -2.41 -0.73
CA VAL A 168 -22.93 -1.44 -1.63
C VAL A 168 -23.91 -2.13 -2.57
N ARG A 169 -23.49 -3.25 -3.19
CA ARG A 169 -24.37 -4.03 -4.08
C ARG A 169 -25.61 -4.56 -3.35
N TYR A 170 -25.44 -5.04 -2.12
CA TYR A 170 -26.55 -5.49 -1.31
C TYR A 170 -27.53 -4.34 -1.01
N MET A 171 -27.02 -3.19 -0.57
CA MET A 171 -27.85 -2.01 -0.31
C MET A 171 -28.62 -1.55 -1.56
N LEU A 172 -27.94 -1.48 -2.72
CA LEU A 172 -28.57 -1.11 -4.00
C LEU A 172 -29.68 -2.09 -4.40
N SER A 173 -29.52 -3.39 -4.10
CA SER A 173 -30.55 -4.40 -4.38
C SER A 173 -31.85 -4.18 -3.59
N LEU A 174 -31.77 -3.50 -2.45
CA LEU A 174 -32.93 -3.19 -1.59
C LEU A 174 -33.66 -1.90 -1.97
N ILE A 175 -33.04 -1.02 -2.75
CA ILE A 175 -33.58 0.31 -3.07
C ILE A 175 -34.53 0.29 -4.28
N HIS A 176 -34.62 -0.78 -5.01
CA HIS A 176 -35.52 -0.92 -6.21
C HIS A 176 -35.49 0.29 -7.17
N ILE A 177 -34.29 0.84 -7.41
CA ILE A 177 -34.07 1.92 -8.38
C ILE A 177 -33.38 1.35 -9.61
#